data_ff7ddeb511146783080358ef0859d169
#
_entry.id   ff7ddeb511146783080358ef0859d169
#
_cell.length_a   1.000
_cell.length_b   1.000
_cell.length_c   1.000
_cell.angle_alpha   90.00
_cell.angle_beta   90.00
_cell.angle_gamma   90.00
#
_symmetry.space_group_name_H-M   'P 1'
#
loop_
_entity.id
_entity.type
_entity.pdbx_description
1 polymer ?
#
loop_
_entity_poly.entity_id
_entity_poly.type
_entity_poly.pdbx_seq_one_letter_code
_entity_poly.pdbx_strand_id
1 'polypeptide(L)'
;MACIIPPSIVMVVYASSSGASVGDMFLAGFVPGFICILALIGLNTFFAVKRGNKESVEKTDYTAKERLRITGDALLPLLMPIFVLGGVFSGICTATEASVVAVIYSFILAVFVYRELTLREFYKVAAESVVTTGVIMLIISVATPFGWIMSIQNVPTLFAGWRLSITSSKFLIMAFIFLLLLLLGTFMETMCIIILVTPILLPIAQTLGMGVVHYGVSMLMALMVGSLTPPLSVNLFTSCRVLNVKYDEAFPDTLWVILTVTACALLTFAVPGITEFLPAILK
;
A
#
# COMPACT_ATOMS: atom_id res chain seq x y z
N MET A 1 -0.34 -1.33 -6.16
CA MET A 1 -1.73 -1.35 -5.67
C MET A 1 -1.87 -2.07 -4.33
N ALA A 2 -1.16 -3.17 -4.08
CA ALA A 2 -1.23 -3.93 -2.82
C ALA A 2 -0.94 -3.12 -1.54
N CYS A 3 -0.26 -1.96 -1.64
CA CYS A 3 -0.02 -1.09 -0.49
C CYS A 3 -1.25 -0.29 -0.05
N ILE A 4 -2.27 -0.14 -0.92
CA ILE A 4 -3.41 0.74 -0.67
C ILE A 4 -4.72 -0.04 -0.59
N ILE A 5 -4.84 -1.12 -1.36
CA ILE A 5 -6.04 -1.96 -1.35
C ILE A 5 -5.91 -2.97 -0.21
N PRO A 6 -6.85 -2.98 0.74
CA PRO A 6 -6.83 -3.92 1.85
C PRO A 6 -7.02 -5.39 1.42
N PRO A 7 -6.46 -6.33 2.19
CA PRO A 7 -5.60 -6.15 3.36
C PRO A 7 -4.17 -5.75 2.97
N SER A 8 -3.58 -4.77 3.68
CA SER A 8 -2.26 -4.21 3.37
C SER A 8 -1.36 -4.18 4.61
N ILE A 9 -0.19 -4.82 4.52
CA ILE A 9 0.81 -4.86 5.60
C ILE A 9 1.29 -3.45 5.94
N VAL A 10 1.53 -2.61 4.93
CA VAL A 10 2.00 -1.22 5.12
C VAL A 10 0.99 -0.37 5.88
N MET A 11 -0.32 -0.58 5.67
CA MET A 11 -1.38 0.07 6.46
C MET A 11 -1.38 -0.37 7.92
N VAL A 12 -1.15 -1.66 8.17
CA VAL A 12 -1.05 -2.19 9.54
C VAL A 12 0.16 -1.60 10.26
N VAL A 13 1.32 -1.53 9.59
CA VAL A 13 2.55 -0.93 10.14
C VAL A 13 2.34 0.57 10.44
N TYR A 14 1.70 1.30 9.53
CA TYR A 14 1.34 2.70 9.77
C TYR A 14 0.40 2.84 10.98
N ALA A 15 -0.65 2.04 11.03
CA ALA A 15 -1.61 2.06 12.15
C ALA A 15 -0.93 1.79 13.49
N SER A 16 -0.02 0.82 13.53
CA SER A 16 0.78 0.50 14.72
C SER A 16 1.70 1.66 15.13
N SER A 17 2.29 2.37 14.15
CA SER A 17 3.22 3.49 14.40
C SER A 17 2.50 4.80 14.78
N SER A 18 1.28 5.02 14.28
CA SER A 18 0.50 6.25 14.44
C SER A 18 -0.58 6.17 15.52
N GLY A 19 -0.91 4.97 16.01
CA GLY A 19 -2.04 4.74 16.89
C GLY A 19 -3.40 4.77 16.17
N ALA A 20 -3.44 4.78 14.83
CA ALA A 20 -4.66 4.72 14.06
C ALA A 20 -5.33 3.33 14.15
N SER A 21 -6.65 3.27 13.95
CA SER A 21 -7.36 2.01 13.78
C SER A 21 -6.98 1.33 12.46
N VAL A 22 -6.62 0.06 12.50
CA VAL A 22 -6.32 -0.72 11.28
C VAL A 22 -7.57 -0.84 10.40
N GLY A 23 -8.74 -1.02 11.00
CA GLY A 23 -10.02 -1.06 10.27
C GLY A 23 -10.28 0.25 9.53
N ASP A 24 -10.08 1.39 10.20
CA ASP A 24 -10.26 2.70 9.56
C ASP A 24 -9.27 2.92 8.42
N MET A 25 -8.01 2.51 8.59
CA MET A 25 -7.00 2.57 7.53
C MET A 25 -7.41 1.72 6.33
N PHE A 26 -7.94 0.52 6.56
CA PHE A 26 -8.43 -0.33 5.49
C PHE A 26 -9.61 0.30 4.76
N LEU A 27 -10.62 0.79 5.49
CA LEU A 27 -11.77 1.48 4.89
C LEU A 27 -11.33 2.70 4.06
N ALA A 28 -10.43 3.51 4.61
CA ALA A 28 -9.94 4.72 3.96
C ALA A 28 -9.14 4.45 2.67
N GLY A 29 -8.52 3.27 2.54
CA GLY A 29 -7.74 2.90 1.36
C GLY A 29 -8.58 2.46 0.16
N PHE A 30 -9.84 2.04 0.35
CA PHE A 30 -10.68 1.53 -0.75
C PHE A 30 -10.93 2.56 -1.83
N VAL A 31 -11.40 3.76 -1.46
CA VAL A 31 -11.79 4.79 -2.43
C VAL A 31 -10.59 5.27 -3.25
N PRO A 32 -9.46 5.70 -2.65
CA PRO A 32 -8.29 6.10 -3.43
C PRO A 32 -7.69 4.95 -4.23
N GLY A 33 -7.70 3.72 -3.70
CA GLY A 33 -7.28 2.52 -4.42
C GLY A 33 -8.12 2.27 -5.67
N PHE A 34 -9.45 2.39 -5.55
CA PHE A 34 -10.36 2.22 -6.67
C PHE A 34 -10.21 3.31 -7.73
N ILE A 35 -10.05 4.58 -7.32
CA ILE A 35 -9.75 5.70 -8.23
C ILE A 35 -8.48 5.40 -9.03
N CYS A 36 -7.44 4.93 -8.36
CA CYS A 36 -6.17 4.61 -8.98
C CYS A 36 -6.27 3.43 -9.97
N ILE A 37 -7.06 2.39 -9.64
CA ILE A 37 -7.35 1.28 -10.56
C ILE A 37 -8.04 1.79 -11.81
N LEU A 38 -9.10 2.58 -11.68
CA LEU A 38 -9.84 3.12 -12.81
C LEU A 38 -8.95 4.01 -13.71
N ALA A 39 -8.11 4.85 -13.09
CA ALA A 39 -7.17 5.69 -13.82
C ALA A 39 -6.16 4.85 -14.62
N LEU A 40 -5.62 3.78 -14.03
CA LEU A 40 -4.68 2.89 -14.70
C LEU A 40 -5.34 2.03 -15.79
N ILE A 41 -6.58 1.57 -15.59
CA ILE A 41 -7.36 0.90 -16.64
C ILE A 41 -7.57 1.86 -17.81
N GLY A 42 -7.96 3.11 -17.53
CA GLY A 42 -8.13 4.14 -18.56
C GLY A 42 -6.85 4.40 -19.33
N LEU A 43 -5.72 4.55 -18.63
CA LEU A 43 -4.40 4.73 -19.23
C LEU A 43 -4.02 3.55 -20.14
N ASN A 44 -4.14 2.32 -19.63
CA ASN A 44 -3.80 1.12 -20.40
C ASN A 44 -4.69 0.96 -21.64
N THR A 45 -5.99 1.22 -21.50
CA THR A 45 -6.94 1.17 -22.61
C THR A 45 -6.59 2.20 -23.68
N PHE A 46 -6.25 3.43 -23.25
CA PHE A 46 -5.83 4.49 -24.16
C PHE A 46 -4.60 4.09 -24.98
N PHE A 47 -3.55 3.54 -24.32
CA PHE A 47 -2.36 3.08 -25.02
C PHE A 47 -2.62 1.87 -25.91
N ALA A 48 -3.45 0.91 -25.49
CA ALA A 48 -3.81 -0.25 -26.27
C ALA A 48 -4.51 0.17 -27.59
N VAL A 49 -5.44 1.11 -27.51
CA VAL A 49 -6.13 1.64 -28.69
C VAL A 49 -5.17 2.43 -29.59
N LYS A 50 -4.34 3.31 -29.00
CA LYS A 50 -3.41 4.17 -29.77
C LYS A 50 -2.32 3.38 -30.49
N ARG A 51 -1.81 2.32 -29.87
CA ARG A 51 -0.75 1.46 -30.46
C ARG A 51 -1.30 0.43 -31.44
N GLY A 52 -2.62 0.40 -31.62
CA GLY A 52 -3.27 -0.55 -32.55
C GLY A 52 -2.99 -1.99 -32.18
N ASN A 53 -2.80 -2.29 -30.87
CA ASN A 53 -2.55 -3.64 -30.38
C ASN A 53 -3.75 -4.54 -30.67
N LYS A 54 -3.84 -4.97 -31.94
CA LYS A 54 -4.64 -6.13 -32.34
C LYS A 54 -3.92 -7.44 -31.99
N GLU A 55 -2.68 -7.33 -31.50
CA GLU A 55 -1.88 -8.47 -31.15
C GLU A 55 -2.30 -9.04 -29.79
N SER A 56 -2.78 -10.25 -29.93
CA SER A 56 -2.73 -11.33 -28.96
C SER A 56 -3.26 -11.03 -27.55
N VAL A 57 -4.53 -10.75 -27.43
CA VAL A 57 -5.25 -11.63 -26.51
C VAL A 57 -5.30 -12.98 -27.26
N GLU A 58 -4.37 -13.90 -26.99
CA GLU A 58 -4.60 -15.29 -27.29
C GLU A 58 -5.97 -15.60 -26.67
N LYS A 59 -6.97 -15.66 -27.55
CA LYS A 59 -8.29 -16.12 -27.16
C LYS A 59 -8.14 -17.61 -26.88
N THR A 60 -7.71 -17.91 -25.67
CA THR A 60 -7.83 -19.26 -25.16
C THR A 60 -9.32 -19.50 -25.02
N ASP A 61 -9.90 -20.17 -26.01
CA ASP A 61 -11.31 -20.52 -26.01
C ASP A 61 -11.55 -21.63 -24.99
N TYR A 62 -11.72 -21.18 -23.74
CA TYR A 62 -12.14 -22.07 -22.67
C TYR A 62 -13.59 -22.51 -22.91
N THR A 63 -13.80 -23.81 -22.91
CA THR A 63 -15.14 -24.41 -22.89
C THR A 63 -15.91 -23.92 -21.65
N ALA A 64 -17.22 -23.77 -21.72
CA ALA A 64 -18.04 -23.34 -20.59
C ALA A 64 -17.79 -24.17 -19.32
N LYS A 65 -17.52 -25.45 -19.44
CA LYS A 65 -17.18 -26.37 -18.34
C LYS A 65 -15.82 -26.05 -17.71
N GLU A 66 -14.81 -25.66 -18.50
CA GLU A 66 -13.49 -25.26 -18.04
C GLU A 66 -13.56 -23.91 -17.33
N ARG A 67 -14.33 -22.95 -17.85
CA ARG A 67 -14.57 -21.66 -17.18
C ARG A 67 -15.21 -21.86 -15.82
N LEU A 68 -16.22 -22.72 -15.72
CA LEU A 68 -16.90 -23.00 -14.46
C LEU A 68 -15.95 -23.66 -13.45
N ARG A 69 -15.09 -24.58 -13.90
CA ARG A 69 -14.08 -25.22 -13.06
C ARG A 69 -13.05 -24.22 -12.56
N ILE A 70 -12.45 -23.43 -13.45
CA ILE A 70 -11.46 -22.40 -13.10
C ILE A 70 -12.07 -21.38 -12.12
N THR A 71 -13.31 -20.94 -12.36
CA THR A 71 -14.02 -20.04 -11.45
C THR A 71 -14.27 -20.69 -10.09
N GLY A 72 -14.63 -21.96 -10.05
CA GLY A 72 -14.83 -22.72 -8.81
C GLY A 72 -13.53 -22.86 -8.01
N ASP A 73 -12.44 -23.20 -8.69
CA ASP A 73 -11.11 -23.33 -8.08
C ASP A 73 -10.58 -21.97 -7.56
N ALA A 74 -10.90 -20.87 -8.23
CA ALA A 74 -10.51 -19.52 -7.80
C ALA A 74 -11.38 -18.96 -6.65
N LEU A 75 -12.61 -19.45 -6.49
CA LEU A 75 -13.55 -18.91 -5.51
C LEU A 75 -13.06 -19.10 -4.07
N LEU A 76 -12.49 -20.26 -3.77
CA LEU A 76 -11.98 -20.57 -2.43
C LEU A 76 -10.88 -19.60 -1.98
N PRO A 77 -9.79 -19.33 -2.75
CA PRO A 77 -8.80 -18.32 -2.38
C PRO A 77 -9.39 -16.91 -2.28
N LEU A 78 -10.38 -16.55 -3.11
CA LEU A 78 -11.02 -15.24 -3.09
C LEU A 78 -11.89 -15.01 -1.84
N LEU A 79 -12.32 -16.04 -1.16
CA LEU A 79 -13.03 -15.94 0.12
C LEU A 79 -12.11 -15.44 1.26
N MET A 80 -10.79 -15.66 1.18
CA MET A 80 -9.86 -15.26 2.24
C MET A 80 -9.87 -13.75 2.51
N PRO A 81 -9.70 -12.86 1.51
CA PRO A 81 -9.87 -11.42 1.73
C PRO A 81 -11.24 -11.05 2.31
N ILE A 82 -12.30 -11.73 1.89
CA ILE A 82 -13.67 -11.47 2.39
C ILE A 82 -13.77 -11.82 3.88
N PHE A 83 -13.21 -12.94 4.33
CA PHE A 83 -13.20 -13.31 5.75
C PHE A 83 -12.37 -12.34 6.59
N VAL A 84 -11.18 -11.96 6.10
CA VAL A 84 -10.30 -11.01 6.80
C VAL A 84 -10.96 -9.65 6.94
N LEU A 85 -11.43 -9.08 5.84
CA LEU A 85 -12.02 -7.74 5.84
C LEU A 85 -13.38 -7.75 6.52
N GLY A 86 -14.21 -8.76 6.26
CA GLY A 86 -15.51 -8.92 6.91
C GLY A 86 -15.40 -9.05 8.43
N GLY A 87 -14.43 -9.82 8.92
CA GLY A 87 -14.16 -9.98 10.34
C GLY A 87 -13.71 -8.68 11.01
N VAL A 88 -12.80 -7.94 10.36
CA VAL A 88 -12.29 -6.66 10.88
C VAL A 88 -13.37 -5.56 10.83
N PHE A 89 -14.11 -5.44 9.73
CA PHE A 89 -15.11 -4.37 9.56
C PHE A 89 -16.36 -4.59 10.40
N SER A 90 -16.74 -5.84 10.64
CA SER A 90 -17.85 -6.16 11.55
C SER A 90 -17.50 -5.99 13.03
N GLY A 91 -16.21 -5.75 13.35
CA GLY A 91 -15.73 -5.67 14.73
C GLY A 91 -15.69 -7.01 15.48
N ILE A 92 -15.95 -8.13 14.77
CA ILE A 92 -15.95 -9.48 15.37
C ILE A 92 -14.53 -9.88 15.78
N CYS A 93 -13.52 -9.49 14.99
CA CYS A 93 -12.12 -9.80 15.28
C CYS A 93 -11.21 -8.59 15.01
N THR A 94 -10.11 -8.56 15.73
CA THR A 94 -9.01 -7.62 15.49
C THR A 94 -8.27 -7.99 14.20
N ALA A 95 -7.48 -7.06 13.66
CA ALA A 95 -6.64 -7.35 12.49
C ALA A 95 -5.64 -8.50 12.73
N THR A 96 -5.15 -8.62 13.97
CA THR A 96 -4.24 -9.72 14.36
C THR A 96 -4.97 -11.07 14.35
N GLU A 97 -6.15 -11.16 14.93
CA GLU A 97 -6.96 -12.37 14.93
C GLU A 97 -7.38 -12.76 13.50
N ALA A 98 -7.78 -11.78 12.69
CA ALA A 98 -8.11 -12.00 11.28
C ALA A 98 -6.92 -12.56 10.49
N SER A 99 -5.68 -12.11 10.78
CA SER A 99 -4.47 -12.64 10.15
C SER A 99 -4.20 -14.09 10.54
N VAL A 100 -4.46 -14.50 11.79
CA VAL A 100 -4.37 -15.90 12.22
C VAL A 100 -5.38 -16.77 11.48
N VAL A 101 -6.63 -16.29 11.33
CA VAL A 101 -7.66 -17.00 10.55
C VAL A 101 -7.22 -17.14 9.09
N ALA A 102 -6.64 -16.08 8.49
CA ALA A 102 -6.11 -16.12 7.13
C ALA A 102 -5.01 -17.17 6.95
N VAL A 103 -4.06 -17.26 7.90
CA VAL A 103 -2.99 -18.27 7.88
C VAL A 103 -3.56 -19.68 7.96
N ILE A 104 -4.47 -19.94 8.91
CA ILE A 104 -5.11 -21.25 9.08
C ILE A 104 -5.89 -21.63 7.82
N TYR A 105 -6.70 -20.70 7.30
CA TYR A 105 -7.48 -20.92 6.08
C TYR A 105 -6.59 -21.23 4.87
N SER A 106 -5.56 -20.44 4.64
CA SER A 106 -4.61 -20.65 3.53
C SER A 106 -3.87 -21.96 3.66
N PHE A 107 -3.48 -22.35 4.89
CA PHE A 107 -2.84 -23.64 5.17
C PHE A 107 -3.77 -24.82 4.84
N ILE A 108 -5.03 -24.74 5.28
CA ILE A 108 -6.04 -25.78 4.98
C ILE A 108 -6.22 -25.91 3.46
N LEU A 109 -6.36 -24.80 2.72
CA LEU A 109 -6.48 -24.84 1.28
C LEU A 109 -5.26 -25.46 0.60
N ALA A 110 -4.05 -25.01 0.96
CA ALA A 110 -2.82 -25.43 0.32
C ALA A 110 -2.50 -26.93 0.56
N VAL A 111 -2.80 -27.44 1.78
CA VAL A 111 -2.49 -28.83 2.16
C VAL A 111 -3.60 -29.81 1.75
N PHE A 112 -4.85 -29.47 2.04
CA PHE A 112 -5.95 -30.45 1.91
C PHE A 112 -6.75 -30.31 0.61
N VAL A 113 -6.92 -29.10 0.12
CA VAL A 113 -7.73 -28.84 -1.08
C VAL A 113 -6.87 -28.94 -2.34
N TYR A 114 -5.83 -28.09 -2.44
CA TYR A 114 -4.97 -28.03 -3.62
C TYR A 114 -3.84 -29.07 -3.58
N ARG A 115 -3.44 -29.49 -2.37
CA ARG A 115 -2.36 -30.47 -2.15
C ARG A 115 -1.03 -30.05 -2.80
N GLU A 116 -0.77 -28.77 -2.85
CA GLU A 116 0.43 -28.17 -3.45
C GLU A 116 1.53 -27.92 -2.42
N LEU A 117 1.19 -27.84 -1.12
CA LEU A 117 2.15 -27.51 -0.06
C LEU A 117 2.79 -28.79 0.51
N THR A 118 4.04 -29.02 0.15
CA THR A 118 4.86 -30.06 0.75
C THR A 118 5.44 -29.60 2.10
N LEU A 119 5.83 -30.54 2.95
CA LEU A 119 6.45 -30.23 4.25
C LEU A 119 7.72 -29.39 4.08
N ARG A 120 8.50 -29.65 3.04
CA ARG A 120 9.73 -28.90 2.73
C ARG A 120 9.42 -27.44 2.34
N GLU A 121 8.40 -27.22 1.54
CA GLU A 121 7.95 -25.89 1.14
C GLU A 121 7.36 -25.13 2.32
N PHE A 122 6.60 -25.80 3.19
CA PHE A 122 6.11 -25.21 4.42
C PHE A 122 7.24 -24.67 5.29
N TYR A 123 8.30 -25.47 5.53
CA TYR A 123 9.46 -25.01 6.30
C TYR A 123 10.17 -23.82 5.62
N LYS A 124 10.25 -23.81 4.29
CA LYS A 124 10.85 -22.72 3.54
C LYS A 124 10.05 -21.42 3.72
N VAL A 125 8.74 -21.48 3.50
CA VAL A 125 7.82 -20.32 3.67
C VAL A 125 7.84 -19.83 5.12
N ALA A 126 7.83 -20.72 6.10
CA ALA A 126 7.92 -20.36 7.51
C ALA A 126 9.24 -19.66 7.83
N ALA A 127 10.38 -20.18 7.33
CA ALA A 127 11.69 -19.54 7.52
C ALA A 127 11.76 -18.14 6.90
N GLU A 128 11.27 -17.98 5.68
CA GLU A 128 11.20 -16.68 4.99
C GLU A 128 10.30 -15.69 5.77
N SER A 129 9.18 -16.16 6.32
CA SER A 129 8.27 -15.36 7.15
C SER A 129 8.94 -14.91 8.44
N VAL A 130 9.69 -15.79 9.11
CA VAL A 130 10.45 -15.48 10.35
C VAL A 130 11.50 -14.42 10.06
N VAL A 131 12.26 -14.55 8.96
CA VAL A 131 13.28 -13.57 8.58
C VAL A 131 12.64 -12.21 8.31
N THR A 132 11.55 -12.16 7.53
CA THR A 132 10.83 -10.93 7.22
C THR A 132 10.30 -10.26 8.50
N THR A 133 9.67 -11.04 9.37
CA THR A 133 9.17 -10.54 10.67
C THR A 133 10.31 -10.02 11.54
N GLY A 134 11.44 -10.74 11.59
CA GLY A 134 12.63 -10.32 12.33
C GLY A 134 13.20 -9.00 11.86
N VAL A 135 13.27 -8.79 10.55
CA VAL A 135 13.70 -7.50 9.97
C VAL A 135 12.75 -6.37 10.35
N ILE A 136 11.44 -6.57 10.23
CA ILE A 136 10.45 -5.55 10.60
C ILE A 136 10.55 -5.22 12.10
N MET A 137 10.65 -6.23 12.97
CA MET A 137 10.77 -6.03 14.41
C MET A 137 12.06 -5.31 14.80
N LEU A 138 13.18 -5.62 14.13
CA LEU A 138 14.44 -4.91 14.32
C LEU A 138 14.30 -3.42 13.97
N ILE A 139 13.69 -3.10 12.82
CA ILE A 139 13.46 -1.73 12.38
C ILE A 139 12.60 -0.97 13.41
N ILE A 140 11.49 -1.57 13.85
CA ILE A 140 10.61 -0.98 14.88
C ILE A 140 11.38 -0.73 16.18
N SER A 141 12.17 -1.70 16.63
CA SER A 141 12.95 -1.60 17.87
C SER A 141 13.97 -0.46 17.84
N VAL A 142 14.63 -0.25 16.71
CA VAL A 142 15.60 0.84 16.55
C VAL A 142 14.91 2.19 16.32
N ALA A 143 13.77 2.21 15.64
CA ALA A 143 13.03 3.43 15.35
C ALA A 143 12.28 4.00 16.59
N THR A 144 11.87 3.15 17.52
CA THR A 144 11.13 3.57 18.72
C THR A 144 11.91 4.56 19.59
N PRO A 145 13.19 4.32 19.97
CA PRO A 145 14.02 5.31 20.69
C PRO A 145 14.20 6.60 19.90
N PHE A 146 14.34 6.51 18.57
CA PHE A 146 14.45 7.69 17.72
C PHE A 146 13.20 8.56 17.79
N GLY A 147 12.01 7.98 17.66
CA GLY A 147 10.73 8.68 17.80
C GLY A 147 10.58 9.33 19.19
N TRP A 148 11.02 8.65 20.25
CA TRP A 148 11.01 9.17 21.61
C TRP A 148 11.94 10.39 21.79
N ILE A 149 13.16 10.33 21.26
CA ILE A 149 14.12 11.45 21.26
C ILE A 149 13.53 12.65 20.52
N MET A 150 12.93 12.44 19.34
CA MET A 150 12.29 13.48 18.54
C MET A 150 11.16 14.17 19.32
N SER A 151 10.40 13.40 20.08
CA SER A 151 9.32 13.92 20.94
C SER A 151 9.87 14.75 22.11
N ILE A 152 10.90 14.26 22.81
CA ILE A 152 11.53 14.99 23.93
C ILE A 152 12.16 16.31 23.47
N GLN A 153 12.82 16.28 22.32
CA GLN A 153 13.43 17.49 21.74
C GLN A 153 12.40 18.46 21.15
N ASN A 154 11.12 18.16 21.28
CA ASN A 154 10.03 18.97 20.72
C ASN A 154 10.22 19.30 19.23
N VAL A 155 10.83 18.39 18.47
CA VAL A 155 11.12 18.59 17.05
C VAL A 155 9.86 18.95 16.25
N PRO A 156 8.68 18.32 16.47
CA PRO A 156 7.45 18.72 15.78
C PRO A 156 7.06 20.18 16.03
N THR A 157 7.25 20.70 17.26
CA THR A 157 6.94 22.10 17.60
C THR A 157 7.97 23.07 17.03
N LEU A 158 9.25 22.68 16.97
CA LEU A 158 10.29 23.45 16.28
C LEU A 158 9.98 23.56 14.78
N PHE A 159 9.57 22.47 14.15
CA PHE A 159 9.12 22.49 12.75
C PHE A 159 7.85 23.34 12.55
N ALA A 160 6.91 23.30 13.49
CA ALA A 160 5.72 24.15 13.45
C ALA A 160 6.08 25.64 13.56
N GLY A 161 7.06 26.00 14.39
CA GLY A 161 7.60 27.36 14.51
C GLY A 161 8.35 27.82 13.27
N TRP A 162 9.21 26.96 12.71
CA TRP A 162 9.95 27.21 11.46
C TRP A 162 9.01 27.39 10.26
N ARG A 163 7.92 26.62 10.21
CA ARG A 163 6.84 26.75 9.23
C ARG A 163 6.30 28.19 9.17
N LEU A 164 6.04 28.82 10.31
CA LEU A 164 5.50 30.18 10.39
C LEU A 164 6.49 31.23 9.86
N SER A 165 7.79 30.94 9.89
CA SER A 165 8.83 31.84 9.37
C SER A 165 9.03 31.74 7.84
N ILE A 166 8.72 30.56 7.20
CA ILE A 166 8.94 30.35 5.78
C ILE A 166 7.67 30.60 4.98
N THR A 167 6.53 30.04 5.42
CA THR A 167 5.25 30.23 4.70
C THR A 167 4.06 29.93 5.62
N SER A 168 3.04 30.76 5.47
CA SER A 168 1.73 30.53 6.11
C SER A 168 0.80 29.67 5.25
N SER A 169 1.22 29.30 4.03
CA SER A 169 0.39 28.54 3.10
C SER A 169 0.38 27.04 3.46
N LYS A 170 -0.78 26.55 3.91
CA LYS A 170 -1.02 25.12 4.14
C LYS A 170 -0.64 24.27 2.92
N PHE A 171 -0.99 24.75 1.72
CA PHE A 171 -0.74 24.03 0.48
C PHE A 171 0.75 23.82 0.21
N LEU A 172 1.59 24.84 0.42
CA LEU A 172 3.04 24.71 0.23
C LEU A 172 3.69 23.72 1.17
N ILE A 173 3.23 23.66 2.42
CA ILE A 173 3.77 22.72 3.39
C ILE A 173 3.33 21.28 3.02
N MET A 174 2.08 21.11 2.63
CA MET A 174 1.59 19.80 2.16
C MET A 174 2.35 19.34 0.91
N ALA A 175 2.61 20.24 -0.05
CA ALA A 175 3.41 19.93 -1.23
C ALA A 175 4.85 19.56 -0.87
N PHE A 176 5.45 20.24 0.11
CA PHE A 176 6.79 19.89 0.60
C PHE A 176 6.81 18.51 1.26
N ILE A 177 5.83 18.18 2.12
CA ILE A 177 5.70 16.86 2.74
C ILE A 177 5.55 15.78 1.66
N PHE A 178 4.69 16.03 0.67
CA PHE A 178 4.48 15.11 -0.45
C PHE A 178 5.79 14.86 -1.22
N LEU A 179 6.49 15.92 -1.58
CA LEU A 179 7.76 15.84 -2.31
C LEU A 179 8.84 15.12 -1.50
N LEU A 180 8.92 15.39 -0.19
CA LEU A 180 9.84 14.70 0.72
C LEU A 180 9.54 13.21 0.78
N LEU A 181 8.27 12.81 0.94
CA LEU A 181 7.84 11.41 0.96
C LEU A 181 8.14 10.71 -0.37
N LEU A 182 7.89 11.39 -1.49
CA LEU A 182 8.20 10.89 -2.81
C LEU A 182 9.71 10.63 -2.93
N LEU A 183 10.53 11.61 -2.54
CA LEU A 183 11.99 11.50 -2.60
C LEU A 183 12.50 10.36 -1.69
N LEU A 184 12.04 10.27 -0.45
CA LEU A 184 12.41 9.18 0.44
C LEU A 184 12.00 7.82 -0.14
N GLY A 185 10.80 7.71 -0.74
CA GLY A 185 10.30 6.49 -1.37
C GLY A 185 11.13 6.01 -2.56
N THR A 186 11.94 6.89 -3.20
CA THR A 186 12.86 6.47 -4.27
C THR A 186 14.11 5.77 -3.76
N PHE A 187 14.53 6.02 -2.51
CA PHE A 187 15.79 5.53 -1.95
C PHE A 187 15.66 4.50 -0.85
N MET A 188 14.51 4.45 -0.19
CA MET A 188 14.30 3.62 1.00
C MET A 188 13.09 2.70 0.82
N GLU A 189 13.12 1.59 1.55
CA GLU A 189 11.99 0.67 1.62
C GLU A 189 10.80 1.32 2.37
N THR A 190 9.59 1.09 1.87
CA THR A 190 8.36 1.75 2.33
C THR A 190 8.12 1.58 3.84
N MET A 191 8.31 0.37 4.38
CA MET A 191 8.07 0.10 5.80
C MET A 191 9.06 0.86 6.69
N CYS A 192 10.34 0.97 6.29
CA CYS A 192 11.33 1.75 7.00
C CYS A 192 10.94 3.22 7.09
N ILE A 193 10.46 3.80 5.97
CA ILE A 193 10.04 5.20 5.93
C ILE A 193 8.85 5.42 6.85
N ILE A 194 7.84 4.55 6.81
CA ILE A 194 6.65 4.68 7.65
C ILE A 194 7.05 4.73 9.13
N ILE A 195 7.88 3.80 9.58
CA ILE A 195 8.25 3.70 10.99
C ILE A 195 9.09 4.92 11.43
N LEU A 196 10.03 5.37 10.60
CA LEU A 196 10.93 6.48 10.93
C LEU A 196 10.27 7.85 10.80
N VAL A 197 9.44 8.03 9.78
CA VAL A 197 8.96 9.36 9.37
C VAL A 197 7.58 9.68 9.97
N THR A 198 6.76 8.68 10.26
CA THR A 198 5.43 8.91 10.85
C THR A 198 5.49 9.71 12.17
N PRO A 199 6.34 9.37 13.15
CA PRO A 199 6.39 10.14 14.39
C PRO A 199 6.82 11.59 14.20
N ILE A 200 7.50 11.91 13.11
CA ILE A 200 7.98 13.26 12.80
C ILE A 200 6.91 14.06 12.05
N LEU A 201 6.40 13.51 10.97
CA LEU A 201 5.53 14.25 10.06
C LEU A 201 4.06 14.22 10.45
N LEU A 202 3.59 13.19 11.15
CA LEU A 202 2.20 13.10 11.59
C LEU A 202 1.78 14.28 12.49
N PRO A 203 2.53 14.67 13.53
CA PRO A 203 2.20 15.85 14.33
C PRO A 203 2.15 17.14 13.49
N ILE A 204 3.04 17.28 12.51
CA ILE A 204 3.04 18.41 11.58
C ILE A 204 1.77 18.41 10.73
N ALA A 205 1.40 17.26 10.16
CA ALA A 205 0.18 17.11 9.37
C ALA A 205 -1.09 17.42 10.19
N GLN A 206 -1.11 17.01 11.46
CA GLN A 206 -2.21 17.32 12.39
C GLN A 206 -2.34 18.84 12.65
N THR A 207 -1.23 19.58 12.76
CA THR A 207 -1.28 21.05 12.87
C THR A 207 -1.83 21.73 11.62
N LEU A 208 -1.81 21.02 10.47
CA LEU A 208 -2.44 21.44 9.23
C LEU A 208 -3.91 21.05 9.13
N GLY A 209 -4.45 20.39 10.16
CA GLY A 209 -5.82 19.89 10.19
C GLY A 209 -6.04 18.61 9.39
N MET A 210 -4.99 17.81 9.16
CA MET A 210 -5.14 16.48 8.55
C MET A 210 -5.46 15.45 9.64
N GLY A 211 -6.48 14.62 9.42
CA GLY A 211 -6.77 13.48 10.26
C GLY A 211 -5.66 12.42 10.17
N VAL A 212 -5.48 11.63 11.24
CA VAL A 212 -4.44 10.58 11.29
C VAL A 212 -4.60 9.57 10.15
N VAL A 213 -5.81 9.16 9.87
CA VAL A 213 -6.14 8.18 8.81
C VAL A 213 -5.92 8.79 7.43
N HIS A 214 -6.40 10.02 7.20
CA HIS A 214 -6.22 10.73 5.94
C HIS A 214 -4.74 10.93 5.61
N TYR A 215 -3.94 11.40 6.60
CA TYR A 215 -2.51 11.55 6.42
C TYR A 215 -1.84 10.21 6.10
N GLY A 216 -2.22 9.13 6.81
CA GLY A 216 -1.66 7.79 6.59
C GLY A 216 -1.86 7.30 5.17
N VAL A 217 -3.09 7.33 4.66
CA VAL A 217 -3.38 6.90 3.29
C VAL A 217 -2.65 7.79 2.27
N SER A 218 -2.63 9.09 2.50
CA SER A 218 -1.91 10.04 1.64
C SER A 218 -0.40 9.79 1.62
N MET A 219 0.20 9.49 2.79
CA MET A 219 1.60 9.10 2.90
C MET A 219 1.89 7.82 2.12
N LEU A 220 1.05 6.80 2.26
CA LEU A 220 1.21 5.53 1.54
C LEU A 220 1.11 5.72 0.01
N MET A 221 0.21 6.58 -0.45
CA MET A 221 0.10 6.95 -1.86
C MET A 221 1.38 7.62 -2.38
N ALA A 222 1.94 8.57 -1.64
CA ALA A 222 3.18 9.25 -2.00
C ALA A 222 4.37 8.28 -2.06
N LEU A 223 4.50 7.39 -1.07
CA LEU A 223 5.54 6.37 -1.03
C LEU A 223 5.41 5.34 -2.16
N MET A 224 4.19 5.00 -2.56
CA MET A 224 3.95 4.14 -3.72
C MET A 224 4.47 4.78 -5.02
N VAL A 225 4.29 6.09 -5.21
CA VAL A 225 4.89 6.81 -6.33
C VAL A 225 6.41 6.73 -6.27
N GLY A 226 6.99 7.00 -5.10
CA GLY A 226 8.44 6.91 -4.89
C GLY A 226 9.00 5.53 -5.27
N SER A 227 8.35 4.45 -4.84
CA SER A 227 8.79 3.08 -5.13
C SER A 227 8.69 2.66 -6.61
N LEU A 228 7.98 3.42 -7.44
CA LEU A 228 7.94 3.27 -8.90
C LEU A 228 8.99 4.13 -9.61
N THR A 229 9.51 5.16 -8.92
CA THR A 229 10.38 6.17 -9.51
C THR A 229 11.86 5.76 -9.37
N PRO A 230 12.74 5.95 -10.41
CA PRO A 230 14.18 5.75 -10.28
C PRO A 230 14.77 6.61 -9.14
N PRO A 231 15.87 6.19 -8.49
CA PRO A 231 16.86 5.22 -8.95
C PRO A 231 16.60 3.77 -8.52
N LEU A 232 15.95 3.50 -7.38
CA LEU A 232 15.78 2.13 -6.90
C LEU A 232 14.61 1.40 -7.56
N SER A 233 13.48 2.07 -7.80
CA SER A 233 12.31 1.53 -8.53
C SER A 233 12.02 0.05 -8.26
N VAL A 234 12.00 -0.37 -6.98
CA VAL A 234 11.92 -1.79 -6.59
C VAL A 234 10.76 -2.52 -7.28
N ASN A 235 9.62 -1.86 -7.37
CA ASN A 235 8.44 -2.43 -8.01
C ASN A 235 8.62 -2.57 -9.53
N LEU A 236 9.28 -1.62 -10.20
CA LEU A 236 9.52 -1.67 -11.62
C LEU A 236 10.56 -2.76 -11.96
N PHE A 237 11.66 -2.82 -11.20
CA PHE A 237 12.69 -3.87 -11.40
C PHE A 237 12.10 -5.27 -11.19
N THR A 238 11.26 -5.45 -10.18
CA THR A 238 10.58 -6.73 -9.93
C THR A 238 9.66 -7.09 -11.09
N SER A 239 8.89 -6.14 -11.60
CA SER A 239 8.01 -6.35 -12.76
C SER A 239 8.79 -6.69 -14.03
N CYS A 240 9.88 -5.98 -14.30
CA CYS A 240 10.77 -6.25 -15.45
C CYS A 240 11.38 -7.66 -15.38
N ARG A 241 11.76 -8.11 -14.17
CA ARG A 241 12.26 -9.48 -13.96
C ARG A 241 11.20 -10.54 -14.26
N VAL A 242 9.99 -10.36 -13.75
CA VAL A 242 8.89 -11.31 -13.96
C VAL A 242 8.49 -11.40 -15.43
N LEU A 243 8.44 -10.24 -16.11
CA LEU A 243 8.08 -10.15 -17.52
C LEU A 243 9.26 -10.43 -18.48
N ASN A 244 10.47 -10.60 -17.95
CA ASN A 244 11.69 -10.80 -18.74
C ASN A 244 11.93 -9.68 -19.79
N VAL A 245 11.61 -8.44 -19.42
CA VAL A 245 11.78 -7.23 -20.24
C VAL A 245 12.91 -6.38 -19.68
N LYS A 246 13.67 -5.70 -20.55
CA LYS A 246 14.73 -4.80 -20.12
C LYS A 246 14.14 -3.53 -19.51
N TYR A 247 14.80 -3.03 -18.46
CA TYR A 247 14.39 -1.82 -17.76
C TYR A 247 14.24 -0.62 -18.69
N ASP A 248 15.22 -0.39 -19.58
CA ASP A 248 15.23 0.74 -20.50
C ASP A 248 14.06 0.72 -21.51
N GLU A 249 13.59 -0.47 -21.86
CA GLU A 249 12.43 -0.65 -22.74
C GLU A 249 11.11 -0.37 -22.02
N ALA A 250 11.02 -0.71 -20.73
CA ALA A 250 9.82 -0.53 -19.92
C ALA A 250 9.67 0.91 -19.38
N PHE A 251 10.79 1.63 -19.20
CA PHE A 251 10.79 2.94 -18.51
C PHE A 251 9.94 4.01 -19.17
N PRO A 252 9.94 4.21 -20.52
CA PRO A 252 9.11 5.25 -21.16
C PRO A 252 7.61 5.07 -20.90
N ASP A 253 7.13 3.83 -20.84
CA ASP A 253 5.73 3.52 -20.55
C ASP A 253 5.41 3.68 -19.06
N THR A 254 6.37 3.31 -18.21
CA THR A 254 6.26 3.47 -16.76
C THR A 254 6.14 4.93 -16.36
N LEU A 255 6.70 5.86 -17.10
CA LEU A 255 6.58 7.30 -16.83
C LEU A 255 5.12 7.76 -16.82
N TRP A 256 4.30 7.26 -17.75
CA TRP A 256 2.86 7.54 -17.76
C TRP A 256 2.13 6.94 -16.57
N VAL A 257 2.55 5.74 -16.16
CA VAL A 257 2.03 5.11 -14.93
C VAL A 257 2.39 5.95 -13.71
N ILE A 258 3.66 6.39 -13.57
CA ILE A 258 4.12 7.25 -12.49
C ILE A 258 3.30 8.55 -12.45
N LEU A 259 3.12 9.22 -13.59
CA LEU A 259 2.33 10.46 -13.66
C LEU A 259 0.87 10.24 -13.24
N THR A 260 0.25 9.15 -13.70
CA THR A 260 -1.13 8.82 -13.33
C THR A 260 -1.26 8.55 -11.83
N VAL A 261 -0.37 7.75 -11.26
CA VAL A 261 -0.39 7.45 -9.83
C VAL A 261 -0.06 8.69 -8.99
N THR A 262 0.84 9.55 -9.47
CA THR A 262 1.15 10.84 -8.83
C THR A 262 -0.09 11.75 -8.81
N ALA A 263 -0.82 11.83 -9.91
CA ALA A 263 -2.06 12.61 -9.96
C ALA A 263 -3.11 12.07 -8.97
N CYS A 264 -3.28 10.75 -8.88
CA CYS A 264 -4.16 10.13 -7.90
C CYS A 264 -3.69 10.39 -6.45
N ALA A 265 -2.39 10.34 -6.20
CA ALA A 265 -1.81 10.63 -4.89
C ALA A 265 -2.01 12.09 -4.48
N LEU A 266 -1.79 13.03 -5.38
CA LEU A 266 -2.05 14.46 -5.15
C LEU A 266 -3.52 14.74 -4.90
N LEU A 267 -4.42 14.10 -5.65
CA LEU A 267 -5.86 14.19 -5.45
C LEU A 267 -6.25 13.68 -4.07
N THR A 268 -5.74 12.53 -3.65
CA THR A 268 -5.98 11.97 -2.33
C THR A 268 -5.47 12.90 -1.23
N PHE A 269 -4.27 13.47 -1.42
CA PHE A 269 -3.65 14.41 -0.48
C PHE A 269 -4.43 15.72 -0.33
N ALA A 270 -5.03 16.20 -1.44
CA ALA A 270 -5.76 17.47 -1.48
C ALA A 270 -7.19 17.36 -0.96
N VAL A 271 -7.83 16.19 -1.08
CA VAL A 271 -9.27 16.00 -0.80
C VAL A 271 -9.48 14.96 0.32
N PRO A 272 -9.63 15.41 1.58
CA PRO A 272 -9.86 14.52 2.73
C PRO A 272 -11.08 13.61 2.56
N GLY A 273 -12.13 14.09 1.91
CA GLY A 273 -13.35 13.32 1.67
C GLY A 273 -13.12 11.99 0.95
N ILE A 274 -12.06 11.85 0.15
CA ILE A 274 -11.73 10.60 -0.55
C ILE A 274 -11.37 9.48 0.44
N THR A 275 -10.70 9.81 1.52
CA THR A 275 -10.24 8.84 2.53
C THR A 275 -11.20 8.72 3.71
N GLU A 276 -11.95 9.77 4.03
CA GLU A 276 -12.83 9.83 5.20
C GLU A 276 -14.27 9.39 4.89
N PHE A 277 -14.66 9.35 3.61
CA PHE A 277 -16.02 9.02 3.17
C PHE A 277 -16.47 7.64 3.66
N LEU A 278 -15.69 6.61 3.38
CA LEU A 278 -16.07 5.23 3.72
C LEU A 278 -16.02 4.95 5.23
N PRO A 279 -14.99 5.39 5.98
CA PRO A 279 -14.98 5.30 7.43
C PRO A 279 -16.14 6.05 8.10
N ALA A 280 -16.60 7.16 7.54
CA ALA A 280 -17.70 7.95 8.10
C ALA A 280 -19.08 7.29 7.88
N ILE A 281 -19.25 6.49 6.83
CA ILE A 281 -20.54 5.82 6.54
C ILE A 281 -20.67 4.49 7.28
N LEU A 282 -19.56 3.77 7.47
CA LEU A 282 -19.58 2.41 8.02
C LEU A 282 -19.32 2.36 9.54
N LYS A 283 -19.14 3.50 10.18
CA LYS A 283 -19.18 3.69 11.63
C LYS A 283 -20.55 4.23 12.06
#